data_31ead32c3118b6b21b285b444b48e76d
#
_entry.id   31ead32c3118b6b21b285b444b48e76d
#
_cell.length_a   1.000
_cell.length_b   1.000
_cell.length_c   1.000
_cell.angle_alpha   90.00
_cell.angle_beta   90.00
_cell.angle_gamma   90.00
#
_symmetry.space_group_name_H-M   'P 1'
#
loop_
_entity.id
_entity.type
_entity.pdbx_description
1 polymer ?
#
loop_
_entity_poly.entity_id
_entity_poly.type
_entity_poly.pdbx_seq_one_letter_code
_entity_poly.pdbx_strand_id
1 'polypeptide(L)'
;MKKNKWHLHRAGVLNFWYYDEEEFYFADGKLLLRGSNGSGKSVTMQSLIPVLLDGKKSPDRLDPFGSRARKMEDYLLGEKNVVAREERTGYLYLEYKREGVEQYLTTGIGLRAKRYSNLESWYFVLYDNRRIGRELFLYEPSFSMEDGKEQKIPLSRKQLENRVGNGGRVVKTQNEYLELVNKHLFGFENPDSYEELVKLLIQLRSPKLSKDFKPTVIYEILTNALPSLSDEELRPLTDTIENMDQTQQQLDQ
;
A
#
# COMPACT_ATOMS: atom_id res chain seq x y z
N MET A 1 -2.07 18.51 23.92
CA MET A 1 -3.12 18.28 22.90
C MET A 1 -2.73 17.01 22.16
N LYS A 2 -3.46 15.90 22.28
CA LYS A 2 -3.24 14.71 21.44
C LYS A 2 -3.45 15.13 19.98
N LYS A 3 -2.39 15.08 19.17
CA LYS A 3 -2.53 15.30 17.73
C LYS A 3 -3.45 14.23 17.18
N ASN A 4 -4.48 14.65 16.51
CA ASN A 4 -5.50 13.80 15.86
C ASN A 4 -4.86 13.08 14.66
N LYS A 5 -4.17 11.96 14.91
CA LYS A 5 -3.37 11.21 13.93
C LYS A 5 -4.26 10.31 13.07
N TRP A 6 -3.83 10.08 11.85
CA TRP A 6 -4.38 9.04 10.99
C TRP A 6 -3.89 7.66 11.43
N HIS A 7 -4.80 6.71 11.53
CA HIS A 7 -4.51 5.29 11.78
C HIS A 7 -5.02 4.44 10.64
N LEU A 8 -4.26 3.43 10.27
CA LEU A 8 -4.75 2.40 9.36
C LEU A 8 -5.98 1.74 9.96
N HIS A 9 -7.08 1.75 9.23
CA HIS A 9 -8.37 1.25 9.67
C HIS A 9 -8.82 0.02 8.90
N ARG A 10 -8.70 0.07 7.56
CA ARG A 10 -9.14 -1.00 6.67
C ARG A 10 -8.25 -1.05 5.42
N ALA A 11 -7.96 -2.25 4.97
CA ALA A 11 -7.43 -2.49 3.63
C ALA A 11 -8.47 -3.21 2.79
N GLY A 12 -8.48 -2.99 1.49
CA GLY A 12 -9.34 -3.72 0.59
C GLY A 12 -8.67 -4.07 -0.72
N VAL A 13 -9.11 -5.17 -1.27
CA VAL A 13 -8.71 -5.67 -2.59
C VAL A 13 -9.95 -5.98 -3.41
N LEU A 14 -9.93 -5.62 -4.68
CA LEU A 14 -10.97 -5.94 -5.64
C LEU A 14 -10.33 -6.58 -6.85
N ASN A 15 -10.82 -7.77 -7.21
CA ASN A 15 -10.40 -8.49 -8.40
C ASN A 15 -8.86 -8.63 -8.52
N PHE A 16 -8.22 -9.01 -7.42
CA PHE A 16 -6.77 -9.11 -7.29
C PHE A 16 -6.36 -10.44 -6.67
N TRP A 17 -5.33 -11.09 -7.16
CA TRP A 17 -4.89 -12.43 -6.78
C TRP A 17 -6.08 -13.41 -6.89
N TYR A 18 -6.37 -14.17 -5.84
CA TYR A 18 -7.53 -15.06 -5.79
C TYR A 18 -8.78 -14.41 -5.19
N TYR A 19 -8.72 -13.13 -4.84
CA TYR A 19 -9.84 -12.40 -4.26
C TYR A 19 -10.72 -11.79 -5.37
N ASP A 20 -12.03 -11.94 -5.25
CA ASP A 20 -12.99 -11.14 -6.01
C ASP A 20 -13.15 -9.77 -5.33
N GLU A 21 -13.48 -9.78 -4.06
CA GLU A 21 -13.50 -8.61 -3.19
C GLU A 21 -13.24 -9.07 -1.75
N GLU A 22 -12.30 -8.43 -1.05
CA GLU A 22 -11.97 -8.74 0.34
C GLU A 22 -11.61 -7.48 1.10
N GLU A 23 -12.02 -7.43 2.36
CA GLU A 23 -11.69 -6.35 3.29
C GLU A 23 -10.94 -6.91 4.49
N PHE A 24 -9.89 -6.21 4.91
CA PHE A 24 -9.08 -6.54 6.07
C PHE A 24 -9.12 -5.39 7.06
N TYR A 25 -9.58 -5.65 8.29
CA TYR A 25 -9.69 -4.63 9.32
C TYR A 25 -8.48 -4.62 10.23
N PHE A 26 -7.97 -3.43 10.50
CA PHE A 26 -6.86 -3.22 11.42
C PHE A 26 -7.42 -3.00 12.84
N ALA A 27 -6.79 -3.64 13.82
CA ALA A 27 -7.02 -3.37 15.22
C ALA A 27 -5.85 -2.52 15.74
N ASP A 28 -6.11 -1.31 16.19
CA ASP A 28 -5.09 -0.34 16.62
C ASP A 28 -3.94 -0.17 15.61
N GLY A 29 -4.29 -0.03 14.33
CA GLY A 29 -3.33 0.09 13.23
C GLY A 29 -2.53 -1.18 12.91
N LYS A 30 -2.88 -2.33 13.50
CA LYS A 30 -2.21 -3.61 13.32
C LYS A 30 -3.09 -4.60 12.58
N LEU A 31 -2.48 -5.36 11.67
CA LEU A 31 -3.13 -6.44 10.94
C LEU A 31 -2.29 -7.71 11.01
N LEU A 32 -2.89 -8.80 11.47
CA LEU A 32 -2.29 -10.13 11.48
C LEU A 32 -3.04 -11.05 10.52
N LEU A 33 -2.39 -11.42 9.42
CA LEU A 33 -2.91 -12.40 8.47
C LEU A 33 -2.45 -13.81 8.86
N ARG A 34 -3.40 -14.71 9.08
CA ARG A 34 -3.16 -16.13 9.36
C ARG A 34 -3.65 -16.99 8.21
N GLY A 35 -3.04 -18.15 8.02
CA GLY A 35 -3.42 -19.11 6.98
C GLY A 35 -2.26 -20.06 6.65
N SER A 36 -2.55 -21.09 5.89
CA SER A 36 -1.58 -22.06 5.39
C SER A 36 -0.55 -21.45 4.44
N ASN A 37 0.54 -22.16 4.18
CA ASN A 37 1.49 -21.73 3.15
C ASN A 37 0.80 -21.72 1.79
N GLY A 38 1.10 -20.67 0.98
CA GLY A 38 0.46 -20.49 -0.32
C GLY A 38 -0.92 -19.78 -0.30
N SER A 39 -1.49 -19.47 0.87
CA SER A 39 -2.82 -18.82 0.97
C SER A 39 -2.85 -17.34 0.54
N GLY A 40 -1.74 -16.77 0.04
CA GLY A 40 -1.69 -15.38 -0.45
C GLY A 40 -1.38 -14.32 0.61
N LYS A 41 -1.10 -14.67 1.86
CA LYS A 41 -0.77 -13.70 2.93
C LYS A 41 0.35 -12.74 2.52
N SER A 42 1.47 -13.28 2.06
CA SER A 42 2.63 -12.47 1.65
C SER A 42 2.33 -11.62 0.42
N VAL A 43 1.59 -12.16 -0.55
CA VAL A 43 1.16 -11.42 -1.74
C VAL A 43 0.31 -10.22 -1.36
N THR A 44 -0.69 -10.43 -0.50
CA THR A 44 -1.59 -9.37 -0.02
C THR A 44 -0.81 -8.28 0.72
N MET A 45 -0.01 -8.66 1.72
CA MET A 45 0.77 -7.71 2.52
C MET A 45 1.76 -6.91 1.67
N GLN A 46 2.49 -7.57 0.80
CA GLN A 46 3.50 -6.92 -0.04
C GLN A 46 2.88 -6.00 -1.09
N SER A 47 1.72 -6.37 -1.63
CA SER A 47 1.02 -5.55 -2.62
C SER A 47 0.42 -4.27 -2.03
N LEU A 48 0.16 -4.22 -0.73
CA LEU A 48 -0.30 -3.02 -0.03
C LEU A 48 0.82 -2.01 0.28
N ILE A 49 2.09 -2.42 0.25
CA ILE A 49 3.23 -1.51 0.50
C ILE A 49 3.29 -0.35 -0.50
N PRO A 50 3.16 -0.55 -1.82
CA PRO A 50 3.06 0.57 -2.75
C PRO A 50 1.90 1.52 -2.45
N VAL A 51 0.76 1.01 -2.03
CA VAL A 51 -0.41 1.84 -1.66
C VAL A 51 -0.10 2.71 -0.46
N LEU A 52 0.55 2.14 0.55
CA LEU A 52 0.89 2.81 1.81
C LEU A 52 1.93 3.92 1.62
N LEU A 53 2.92 3.71 0.77
CA LEU A 53 4.13 4.52 0.74
C LEU A 53 4.20 5.45 -0.47
N ASP A 54 4.59 4.94 -1.61
CA ASP A 54 5.03 5.76 -2.74
C ASP A 54 4.47 5.36 -4.10
N GLY A 55 3.66 4.32 -4.17
CA GLY A 55 3.10 3.82 -5.43
C GLY A 55 4.06 3.04 -6.32
N LYS A 56 5.32 2.84 -5.93
CA LYS A 56 6.28 2.03 -6.67
C LYS A 56 5.89 0.56 -6.65
N LYS A 57 5.77 -0.04 -7.83
CA LYS A 57 5.37 -1.44 -8.03
C LYS A 57 6.53 -2.34 -8.45
N SER A 58 7.76 -1.84 -8.34
CA SER A 58 8.96 -2.59 -8.67
C SER A 58 9.14 -3.81 -7.76
N PRO A 59 9.83 -4.87 -8.23
CA PRO A 59 10.00 -6.11 -7.46
C PRO A 59 10.62 -5.91 -6.08
N ASP A 60 11.50 -4.92 -5.90
CA ASP A 60 12.09 -4.57 -4.61
C ASP A 60 11.06 -4.04 -3.60
N ARG A 61 9.97 -3.45 -4.06
CA ARG A 61 8.83 -3.07 -3.20
C ARG A 61 7.99 -4.28 -2.80
N LEU A 62 7.86 -5.25 -3.71
CA LEU A 62 6.99 -6.43 -3.54
C LEU A 62 7.68 -7.55 -2.77
N ASP A 63 9.01 -7.67 -2.84
CA ASP A 63 9.75 -8.72 -2.17
C ASP A 63 10.84 -8.18 -1.25
N PRO A 64 10.71 -8.37 0.09
CA PRO A 64 11.72 -7.94 1.05
C PRO A 64 13.05 -8.68 0.91
N PHE A 65 13.07 -9.83 0.23
CA PHE A 65 14.29 -10.61 -0.04
C PHE A 65 14.99 -10.21 -1.35
N GLY A 66 14.42 -9.24 -2.09
CA GLY A 66 14.98 -8.72 -3.33
C GLY A 66 14.81 -9.63 -4.55
N SER A 67 13.89 -10.58 -4.51
CA SER A 67 13.56 -11.40 -5.68
C SER A 67 12.95 -10.54 -6.78
N ARG A 68 13.53 -10.61 -7.98
CA ARG A 68 13.00 -9.93 -9.18
C ARG A 68 11.85 -10.69 -9.85
N ALA A 69 11.52 -11.87 -9.37
CA ALA A 69 10.49 -12.73 -9.95
C ALA A 69 9.05 -12.26 -9.63
N ARG A 70 8.88 -11.41 -8.60
CA ARG A 70 7.56 -10.96 -8.16
C ARG A 70 7.12 -9.70 -8.89
N LYS A 71 6.03 -9.81 -9.65
CA LYS A 71 5.45 -8.71 -10.43
C LYS A 71 3.97 -8.55 -10.14
N MET A 72 3.50 -7.31 -10.12
CA MET A 72 2.08 -7.00 -9.93
C MET A 72 1.18 -7.62 -11.01
N GLU A 73 1.67 -7.70 -12.25
CA GLU A 73 0.95 -8.32 -13.37
C GLU A 73 0.63 -9.78 -13.10
N ASP A 74 1.58 -10.51 -12.53
CA ASP A 74 1.42 -11.93 -12.20
C ASP A 74 0.41 -12.13 -11.08
N TYR A 75 0.37 -11.19 -10.11
CA TYR A 75 -0.63 -11.22 -9.04
C TYR A 75 -2.03 -10.89 -9.56
N LEU A 76 -2.14 -10.07 -10.60
CA LEU A 76 -3.42 -9.71 -11.20
C LEU A 76 -3.93 -10.81 -12.14
N LEU A 77 -3.10 -11.29 -13.05
CA LEU A 77 -3.48 -12.29 -14.06
C LEU A 77 -3.43 -13.72 -13.56
N GLY A 78 -2.62 -14.01 -12.55
CA GLY A 78 -2.30 -15.36 -12.09
C GLY A 78 -1.25 -16.06 -12.95
N GLU A 79 -0.80 -17.21 -12.50
CA GLU A 79 0.16 -18.03 -13.22
C GLU A 79 -0.44 -18.55 -14.54
N LYS A 80 0.30 -18.41 -15.63
CA LYS A 80 -0.15 -18.69 -16.98
C LYS A 80 -0.65 -20.13 -17.19
N ASN A 81 -0.08 -21.07 -16.45
CA ASN A 81 -0.44 -22.50 -16.54
C ASN A 81 -1.63 -22.89 -15.66
N VAL A 82 -2.07 -22.01 -14.76
CA VAL A 82 -3.13 -22.29 -13.77
C VAL A 82 -4.40 -21.52 -14.10
N VAL A 83 -4.27 -20.29 -14.61
CA VAL A 83 -5.42 -19.42 -14.89
C VAL A 83 -5.27 -18.79 -16.27
N ALA A 84 -6.23 -19.09 -17.16
CA ALA A 84 -6.27 -18.56 -18.53
C ALA A 84 -6.90 -17.14 -18.56
N ARG A 85 -6.35 -16.20 -17.80
CA ARG A 85 -6.78 -14.79 -17.87
C ARG A 85 -5.91 -14.04 -18.86
N GLU A 86 -6.52 -13.46 -19.88
CA GLU A 86 -5.83 -12.62 -20.87
C GLU A 86 -5.75 -11.16 -20.42
N GLU A 87 -6.75 -10.70 -19.70
CA GLU A 87 -6.83 -9.33 -19.16
C GLU A 87 -7.56 -9.32 -17.82
N ARG A 88 -7.12 -8.44 -16.91
CA ARG A 88 -7.81 -8.21 -15.65
C ARG A 88 -7.56 -6.79 -15.16
N THR A 89 -8.62 -6.15 -14.65
CA THR A 89 -8.56 -4.90 -13.90
C THR A 89 -8.84 -5.19 -12.43
N GLY A 90 -8.10 -4.57 -11.52
CA GLY A 90 -8.29 -4.74 -10.09
C GLY A 90 -7.85 -3.50 -9.31
N TYR A 91 -8.17 -3.48 -8.03
CA TYR A 91 -7.90 -2.37 -7.13
C TYR A 91 -7.32 -2.86 -5.81
N LEU A 92 -6.42 -2.05 -5.27
CA LEU A 92 -5.91 -2.14 -3.91
C LEU A 92 -6.11 -0.80 -3.24
N TYR A 93 -6.61 -0.78 -2.01
CA TYR A 93 -6.77 0.47 -1.27
C TYR A 93 -6.50 0.31 0.23
N LEU A 94 -6.16 1.44 0.86
CA LEU A 94 -6.02 1.59 2.29
C LEU A 94 -6.92 2.73 2.77
N GLU A 95 -7.73 2.44 3.77
CA GLU A 95 -8.56 3.41 4.47
C GLU A 95 -7.93 3.75 5.81
N TYR A 96 -7.83 5.03 6.07
CA TYR A 96 -7.33 5.61 7.32
C TYR A 96 -8.48 6.28 8.06
N LYS A 97 -8.46 6.19 9.37
CA LYS A 97 -9.41 6.88 10.26
C LYS A 97 -8.66 7.75 11.24
N ARG A 98 -9.18 8.93 11.54
CA ARG A 98 -8.65 9.77 12.62
C ARG A 98 -9.17 9.29 13.96
N GLU A 99 -8.29 9.31 14.97
CA GLU A 99 -8.64 8.92 16.33
C GLU A 99 -9.72 9.85 16.91
N GLY A 100 -10.80 9.24 17.42
CA GLY A 100 -11.86 9.95 18.14
C GLY A 100 -12.86 10.71 17.28
N VAL A 101 -12.77 10.63 15.95
CA VAL A 101 -13.72 11.27 15.02
C VAL A 101 -14.04 10.36 13.83
N GLU A 102 -15.23 10.55 13.25
CA GLU A 102 -15.65 9.83 12.03
C GLU A 102 -15.12 10.54 10.78
N GLN A 103 -13.78 10.62 10.69
CA GLN A 103 -13.08 11.14 9.53
C GLN A 103 -12.26 10.05 8.87
N TYR A 104 -12.46 9.90 7.56
CA TYR A 104 -11.84 8.88 6.75
C TYR A 104 -11.07 9.50 5.58
N LEU A 105 -9.96 8.88 5.26
CA LEU A 105 -9.15 9.15 4.08
C LEU A 105 -8.86 7.80 3.41
N THR A 106 -8.94 7.73 2.10
CA THR A 106 -8.60 6.51 1.36
C THR A 106 -7.54 6.81 0.32
N THR A 107 -6.53 5.95 0.26
CA THR A 107 -5.54 5.93 -0.83
C THR A 107 -5.65 4.61 -1.58
N GLY A 108 -5.37 4.60 -2.88
CA GLY A 108 -5.48 3.36 -3.64
C GLY A 108 -4.78 3.37 -4.98
N ILE A 109 -4.64 2.18 -5.54
CA ILE A 109 -4.06 1.90 -6.85
C ILE A 109 -5.06 1.09 -7.66
N GLY A 110 -5.38 1.56 -8.87
CA GLY A 110 -6.03 0.78 -9.90
C GLY A 110 -4.99 0.17 -10.84
N LEU A 111 -5.17 -1.07 -11.19
CA LEU A 111 -4.26 -1.86 -12.01
C LEU A 111 -5.03 -2.50 -13.16
N ARG A 112 -4.47 -2.46 -14.36
CA ARG A 112 -4.96 -3.23 -15.50
C ARG A 112 -3.79 -3.96 -16.13
N ALA A 113 -3.84 -5.27 -16.09
CA ALA A 113 -2.86 -6.14 -16.75
C ALA A 113 -3.50 -6.81 -17.95
N LYS A 114 -2.75 -6.86 -19.03
CA LYS A 114 -3.06 -7.62 -20.24
C LYS A 114 -1.81 -8.41 -20.61
N ARG A 115 -1.98 -9.68 -20.98
CA ARG A 115 -0.85 -10.52 -21.37
C ARG A 115 -0.08 -9.89 -22.52
N TYR A 116 1.23 -9.96 -22.43
CA TYR A 116 2.17 -9.39 -23.41
C TYR A 116 2.10 -7.87 -23.59
N SER A 117 1.49 -7.17 -22.63
CA SER A 117 1.45 -5.71 -22.60
C SER A 117 2.03 -5.18 -21.29
N ASN A 118 2.41 -3.92 -21.26
CA ASN A 118 2.83 -3.26 -20.04
C ASN A 118 1.65 -3.12 -19.06
N LEU A 119 1.94 -3.25 -17.78
CA LEU A 119 0.97 -2.98 -16.72
C LEU A 119 0.54 -1.51 -16.75
N GLU A 120 -0.75 -1.28 -16.94
CA GLU A 120 -1.33 0.04 -16.73
C GLU A 120 -1.66 0.23 -15.26
N SER A 121 -1.44 1.43 -14.75
CA SER A 121 -1.80 1.78 -13.38
C SER A 121 -2.21 3.23 -13.27
N TRP A 122 -3.07 3.49 -12.31
CA TRP A 122 -3.48 4.82 -11.87
C TRP A 122 -3.66 4.80 -10.36
N TYR A 123 -3.67 5.96 -9.77
CA TYR A 123 -3.69 6.11 -8.33
C TYR A 123 -4.79 7.08 -7.92
N PHE A 124 -5.29 6.93 -6.71
CA PHE A 124 -6.29 7.85 -6.20
C PHE A 124 -6.14 8.12 -4.71
N VAL A 125 -6.60 9.29 -4.31
CA VAL A 125 -6.81 9.68 -2.92
C VAL A 125 -8.22 10.23 -2.81
N LEU A 126 -8.97 9.75 -1.83
CA LEU A 126 -10.33 10.18 -1.51
C LEU A 126 -10.31 10.84 -0.13
N TYR A 127 -10.65 12.11 -0.05
CA TYR A 127 -10.52 12.92 1.16
C TYR A 127 -11.80 13.65 1.60
N ASP A 128 -12.92 13.31 1.00
CA ASP A 128 -14.24 13.89 1.29
C ASP A 128 -15.10 13.04 2.24
N ASN A 129 -14.46 12.15 2.96
CA ASN A 129 -15.07 11.25 3.93
C ASN A 129 -15.90 10.07 3.35
N ARG A 130 -16.05 10.00 2.02
CA ARG A 130 -16.67 8.83 1.38
C ARG A 130 -15.77 7.61 1.55
N ARG A 131 -16.39 6.46 1.78
CA ARG A 131 -15.71 5.19 2.03
C ARG A 131 -15.94 4.21 0.89
N ILE A 132 -14.90 3.48 0.50
CA ILE A 132 -15.01 2.44 -0.52
C ILE A 132 -15.91 1.30 -0.02
N GLY A 133 -16.81 0.85 -0.88
CA GLY A 133 -17.78 -0.17 -0.55
C GLY A 133 -18.95 0.32 0.32
N ARG A 134 -19.05 1.64 0.53
CA ARG A 134 -20.16 2.29 1.24
C ARG A 134 -20.77 3.37 0.34
N GLU A 135 -20.20 4.57 0.33
CA GLU A 135 -20.66 5.69 -0.49
C GLU A 135 -20.04 5.68 -1.90
N LEU A 136 -18.85 5.05 -2.08
CA LEU A 136 -18.18 4.93 -3.36
C LEU A 136 -17.79 3.48 -3.64
N PHE A 137 -18.17 2.97 -4.80
CA PHE A 137 -17.83 1.61 -5.24
C PHE A 137 -16.82 1.66 -6.38
N LEU A 138 -15.82 0.76 -6.33
CA LEU A 138 -14.77 0.65 -7.35
C LEU A 138 -15.18 -0.24 -8.53
N TYR A 139 -16.44 -0.61 -8.60
CA TYR A 139 -17.00 -1.47 -9.65
C TYR A 139 -18.41 -1.04 -10.06
N GLU A 140 -18.83 -1.49 -11.24
CA GLU A 140 -20.21 -1.49 -11.69
C GLU A 140 -20.79 -2.89 -11.46
N PRO A 141 -21.99 -3.00 -10.89
CA PRO A 141 -22.69 -4.28 -10.85
C PRO A 141 -23.14 -4.66 -12.27
N SER A 142 -22.93 -5.89 -12.65
CA SER A 142 -23.43 -6.46 -13.89
C SER A 142 -24.02 -7.83 -13.61
N PHE A 143 -25.09 -8.19 -14.32
CA PHE A 143 -25.68 -9.51 -14.22
C PHE A 143 -25.28 -10.32 -15.46
N SER A 144 -24.69 -11.49 -15.24
CA SER A 144 -24.45 -12.45 -16.31
C SER A 144 -25.77 -12.97 -16.85
N MET A 145 -25.95 -12.92 -18.16
CA MET A 145 -27.16 -13.48 -18.79
C MET A 145 -27.15 -15.03 -18.83
N GLU A 146 -25.94 -15.64 -18.64
CA GLU A 146 -25.82 -17.10 -18.75
C GLU A 146 -26.13 -17.81 -17.43
N ASP A 147 -25.75 -17.27 -16.29
CA ASP A 147 -25.94 -17.92 -14.99
C ASP A 147 -26.70 -17.08 -13.95
N GLY A 148 -27.14 -15.87 -14.32
CA GLY A 148 -27.88 -14.96 -13.44
C GLY A 148 -27.09 -14.44 -12.25
N LYS A 149 -25.77 -14.67 -12.21
CA LYS A 149 -24.92 -14.21 -11.12
C LYS A 149 -24.52 -12.77 -11.31
N GLU A 150 -24.53 -12.05 -10.18
CA GLU A 150 -23.99 -10.71 -10.14
C GLU A 150 -22.47 -10.76 -10.33
N GLN A 151 -21.98 -9.97 -11.26
CA GLN A 151 -20.55 -9.77 -11.52
C GLN A 151 -20.18 -8.35 -11.17
N LYS A 152 -19.02 -8.17 -10.55
CA LYS A 152 -18.43 -6.87 -10.24
C LYS A 152 -17.43 -6.52 -11.33
N ILE A 153 -17.77 -5.54 -12.17
CA ILE A 153 -16.91 -5.05 -13.23
C ILE A 153 -16.10 -3.88 -12.67
N PRO A 154 -14.78 -4.04 -12.43
CA PRO A 154 -13.95 -2.95 -11.89
C PRO A 154 -13.99 -1.73 -12.80
N LEU A 155 -14.03 -0.54 -12.19
CA LEU A 155 -14.03 0.72 -12.90
C LEU A 155 -12.77 0.90 -13.73
N SER A 156 -12.91 1.46 -14.93
CA SER A 156 -11.78 2.06 -15.63
C SER A 156 -11.31 3.34 -14.92
N ARG A 157 -10.10 3.80 -15.22
CA ARG A 157 -9.58 5.07 -14.69
C ARG A 157 -10.54 6.23 -14.90
N LYS A 158 -11.09 6.38 -16.11
CA LYS A 158 -12.03 7.46 -16.44
C LYS A 158 -13.34 7.41 -15.64
N GLN A 159 -13.87 6.21 -15.44
CA GLN A 159 -15.05 6.02 -14.59
C GLN A 159 -14.76 6.37 -13.14
N LEU A 160 -13.57 5.99 -12.63
CA LEU A 160 -13.14 6.37 -11.28
C LEU A 160 -12.97 7.88 -11.15
N GLU A 161 -12.33 8.55 -12.12
CA GLU A 161 -12.21 10.02 -12.15
C GLU A 161 -13.56 10.71 -12.02
N ASN A 162 -14.55 10.23 -12.76
CA ASN A 162 -15.91 10.78 -12.71
C ASN A 162 -16.57 10.56 -11.34
N ARG A 163 -16.39 9.38 -10.73
CA ARG A 163 -16.99 9.09 -9.41
C ARG A 163 -16.31 9.83 -8.28
N VAL A 164 -14.99 9.94 -8.31
CA VAL A 164 -14.23 10.67 -7.31
C VAL A 164 -14.57 12.15 -7.36
N GLY A 165 -14.62 12.75 -8.56
CA GLY A 165 -14.96 14.15 -8.74
C GLY A 165 -14.09 15.08 -7.89
N ASN A 166 -14.72 16.06 -7.25
CA ASN A 166 -14.03 17.04 -6.39
C ASN A 166 -13.68 16.52 -5.00
N GLY A 167 -14.18 15.34 -4.62
CA GLY A 167 -13.94 14.72 -3.31
C GLY A 167 -12.63 13.97 -3.19
N GLY A 168 -11.79 14.02 -4.23
CA GLY A 168 -10.49 13.36 -4.26
C GLY A 168 -9.69 13.74 -5.49
N ARG A 169 -8.65 12.96 -5.74
CA ARG A 169 -7.79 13.09 -6.93
C ARG A 169 -7.51 11.71 -7.50
N VAL A 170 -7.56 11.61 -8.82
CA VAL A 170 -7.06 10.46 -9.57
C VAL A 170 -5.90 10.92 -10.42
N VAL A 171 -4.76 10.25 -10.29
CA VAL A 171 -3.51 10.61 -10.96
C VAL A 171 -2.93 9.42 -11.73
N LYS A 172 -2.08 9.69 -12.71
CA LYS A 172 -1.54 8.65 -13.61
C LYS A 172 -0.13 8.23 -13.24
N THR A 173 0.64 9.11 -12.62
CA THR A 173 2.06 8.90 -12.37
C THR A 173 2.32 8.56 -10.90
N GLN A 174 3.36 7.80 -10.69
CA GLN A 174 3.83 7.42 -9.36
C GLN A 174 4.27 8.65 -8.53
N ASN A 175 4.91 9.63 -9.18
CA ASN A 175 5.37 10.85 -8.50
C ASN A 175 4.19 11.70 -8.00
N GLU A 176 3.14 11.87 -8.83
CA GLU A 176 1.93 12.57 -8.37
C GLU A 176 1.28 11.87 -7.18
N TYR A 177 1.28 10.53 -7.17
CA TYR A 177 0.75 9.77 -6.04
C TYR A 177 1.59 9.94 -4.78
N LEU A 178 2.92 9.87 -4.89
CA LEU A 178 3.85 10.12 -3.79
C LEU A 178 3.58 11.50 -3.15
N GLU A 179 3.42 12.54 -3.96
CA GLU A 179 3.10 13.89 -3.48
C GLU A 179 1.75 13.95 -2.76
N LEU A 180 0.72 13.26 -3.28
CA LEU A 180 -0.60 13.19 -2.65
C LEU A 180 -0.55 12.45 -1.31
N VAL A 181 0.14 11.33 -1.23
CA VAL A 181 0.29 10.58 0.02
C VAL A 181 1.06 11.39 1.05
N ASN A 182 2.15 12.03 0.66
CA ASN A 182 2.87 12.94 1.54
C ASN A 182 1.96 14.08 2.04
N LYS A 183 1.28 14.76 1.13
CA LYS A 183 0.42 15.91 1.45
C LYS A 183 -0.69 15.54 2.46
N HIS A 184 -1.34 14.41 2.27
CA HIS A 184 -2.54 14.06 3.04
C HIS A 184 -2.27 13.22 4.29
N LEU A 185 -1.18 12.46 4.33
CA LEU A 185 -0.87 11.51 5.42
C LEU A 185 0.37 11.89 6.20
N PHE A 186 1.50 12.11 5.53
CA PHE A 186 2.79 12.27 6.21
C PHE A 186 3.12 13.72 6.52
N GLY A 187 2.81 14.66 5.62
CA GLY A 187 2.92 16.10 5.87
C GLY A 187 4.35 16.65 5.88
N PHE A 188 5.30 16.00 5.20
CA PHE A 188 6.65 16.53 5.05
C PHE A 188 6.64 17.76 4.13
N GLU A 189 7.28 18.83 4.58
CA GLU A 189 7.41 20.06 3.77
C GLU A 189 8.35 19.84 2.58
N ASN A 190 9.44 19.08 2.81
CA ASN A 190 10.38 18.71 1.76
C ASN A 190 10.07 17.31 1.21
N PRO A 191 9.73 17.17 -0.08
CA PRO A 191 9.51 15.88 -0.73
C PRO A 191 10.70 14.91 -0.61
N ASP A 192 11.93 15.41 -0.65
CA ASP A 192 13.15 14.59 -0.53
C ASP A 192 13.21 13.89 0.83
N SER A 193 12.83 14.59 1.91
CA SER A 193 12.75 13.99 3.25
C SER A 193 11.73 12.87 3.32
N TYR A 194 10.61 12.99 2.61
CA TYR A 194 9.63 11.91 2.52
C TYR A 194 10.18 10.71 1.74
N GLU A 195 10.87 10.95 0.62
CA GLU A 195 11.51 9.86 -0.13
C GLU A 195 12.59 9.14 0.69
N GLU A 196 13.36 9.86 1.50
CA GLU A 196 14.36 9.28 2.41
C GLU A 196 13.69 8.40 3.47
N LEU A 197 12.58 8.86 4.08
CA LEU A 197 11.80 8.04 5.00
C LEU A 197 11.30 6.75 4.31
N VAL A 198 10.78 6.84 3.10
CA VAL A 198 10.31 5.67 2.34
C VAL A 198 11.45 4.69 2.10
N LYS A 199 12.62 5.16 1.67
CA LYS A 199 13.82 4.31 1.48
C LYS A 199 14.19 3.59 2.77
N LEU A 200 14.19 4.31 3.89
CA LEU A 200 14.47 3.76 5.21
C LEU A 200 13.47 2.65 5.59
N LEU A 201 12.17 2.90 5.47
CA LEU A 201 11.14 1.92 5.80
C LEU A 201 11.26 0.64 4.94
N ILE A 202 11.64 0.78 3.68
CA ILE A 202 11.90 -0.37 2.80
C ILE A 202 13.14 -1.16 3.25
N GLN A 203 14.19 -0.48 3.68
CA GLN A 203 15.40 -1.14 4.21
C GLN A 203 15.10 -1.90 5.50
N LEU A 204 14.37 -1.29 6.44
CA LEU A 204 13.96 -1.93 7.70
C LEU A 204 13.07 -3.15 7.51
N ARG A 205 12.31 -3.22 6.42
CA ARG A 205 11.48 -4.38 6.07
C ARG A 205 12.32 -5.57 5.61
N SER A 206 13.52 -5.33 5.09
CA SER A 206 14.38 -6.40 4.58
C SER A 206 14.98 -7.20 5.74
N PRO A 207 14.85 -8.55 5.74
CA PRO A 207 15.48 -9.40 6.75
C PRO A 207 17.02 -9.48 6.60
N LYS A 208 17.55 -8.99 5.49
CA LYS A 208 18.99 -8.84 5.27
C LYS A 208 19.31 -7.36 5.26
N LEU A 209 19.92 -6.89 6.35
CA LEU A 209 20.49 -5.56 6.39
C LEU A 209 21.52 -5.41 5.26
N SER A 210 21.40 -4.33 4.49
CA SER A 210 22.42 -4.02 3.51
C SER A 210 23.72 -3.64 4.25
N LYS A 211 24.89 -3.90 3.64
CA LYS A 211 26.19 -3.46 4.18
C LYS A 211 26.29 -1.92 4.32
N ASP A 212 25.37 -1.20 3.66
CA ASP A 212 25.29 0.26 3.68
C ASP A 212 24.35 0.78 4.79
N PHE A 213 23.78 -0.12 5.60
CA PHE A 213 22.91 0.25 6.71
C PHE A 213 23.73 0.90 7.83
N LYS A 214 23.51 2.20 8.05
CA LYS A 214 24.12 2.97 9.14
C LYS A 214 23.03 3.42 10.11
N PRO A 215 22.98 2.87 11.33
CA PRO A 215 21.99 3.25 12.34
C PRO A 215 21.96 4.76 12.61
N THR A 216 23.10 5.42 12.60
CA THR A 216 23.22 6.88 12.81
C THR A 216 22.48 7.71 11.76
N VAL A 217 22.52 7.30 10.48
CA VAL A 217 21.80 7.98 9.39
C VAL A 217 20.30 7.87 9.59
N ILE A 218 19.82 6.74 10.09
CA ILE A 218 18.41 6.55 10.41
C ILE A 218 17.94 7.50 11.51
N TYR A 219 18.75 7.62 12.57
CA TYR A 219 18.44 8.51 13.66
C TYR A 219 18.39 9.97 13.20
N GLU A 220 19.33 10.39 12.36
CA GLU A 220 19.34 11.73 11.76
C GLU A 220 18.11 11.99 10.89
N ILE A 221 17.74 11.04 10.01
CA ILE A 221 16.56 11.15 9.15
C ILE A 221 15.29 11.26 10.01
N LEU A 222 15.13 10.40 11.00
CA LEU A 222 13.96 10.42 11.89
C LEU A 222 13.89 11.70 12.72
N THR A 223 15.01 12.14 13.26
CA THR A 223 15.07 13.37 14.08
C THR A 223 14.79 14.62 13.24
N ASN A 224 15.32 14.69 12.03
CA ASN A 224 15.15 15.85 11.16
C ASN A 224 13.84 15.84 10.37
N ALA A 225 13.35 14.65 9.99
CA ALA A 225 12.16 14.50 9.16
C ALA A 225 10.86 14.43 9.97
N LEU A 226 10.92 14.12 11.27
CA LEU A 226 9.75 13.96 12.14
C LEU A 226 9.80 14.87 13.38
N PRO A 227 9.96 16.19 13.22
CA PRO A 227 10.12 17.12 14.34
C PRO A 227 8.93 17.16 15.31
N SER A 228 7.86 16.47 15.00
CA SER A 228 6.63 16.39 15.80
C SER A 228 6.42 15.07 16.52
N LEU A 229 7.33 14.10 16.37
CA LEU A 229 7.30 12.86 17.15
C LEU A 229 8.03 13.06 18.48
N SER A 230 7.41 12.58 19.56
CA SER A 230 8.03 12.54 20.88
C SER A 230 9.06 11.40 20.95
N ASP A 231 10.02 11.51 21.87
CA ASP A 231 11.01 10.46 22.13
C ASP A 231 10.36 9.10 22.48
N GLU A 232 9.19 9.12 23.11
CA GLU A 232 8.42 7.91 23.41
C GLU A 232 7.87 7.24 22.14
N GLU A 233 7.52 8.01 21.12
CA GLU A 233 7.01 7.47 19.84
C GLU A 233 8.14 6.94 18.95
N LEU A 234 9.36 7.43 19.14
CA LEU A 234 10.57 6.97 18.45
C LEU A 234 11.20 5.72 19.11
N ARG A 235 10.98 5.50 20.43
CA ARG A 235 11.55 4.38 21.18
C ARG A 235 11.44 3.02 20.50
N PRO A 236 10.26 2.57 20.04
CA PRO A 236 10.16 1.25 19.44
C PRO A 236 11.02 1.09 18.17
N LEU A 237 11.24 2.19 17.45
CA LEU A 237 12.09 2.21 16.27
C LEU A 237 13.58 2.19 16.67
N THR A 238 13.93 2.97 17.66
CA THR A 238 15.29 3.02 18.22
C THR A 238 15.69 1.66 18.78
N ASP A 239 14.83 1.04 19.58
CA ASP A 239 15.05 -0.30 20.15
C ASP A 239 15.22 -1.37 19.06
N THR A 240 14.47 -1.26 17.97
CA THR A 240 14.59 -2.16 16.83
C THR A 240 15.93 -2.00 16.13
N ILE A 241 16.37 -0.77 15.93
CA ILE A 241 17.66 -0.44 15.29
C ILE A 241 18.83 -0.92 16.14
N GLU A 242 18.79 -0.67 17.46
CA GLU A 242 19.83 -1.12 18.40
C GLU A 242 19.95 -2.64 18.45
N ASN A 243 18.82 -3.35 18.49
CA ASN A 243 18.80 -4.81 18.43
C ASN A 243 19.38 -5.36 17.11
N MET A 244 19.11 -4.68 15.99
CA MET A 244 19.67 -5.05 14.70
C MET A 244 21.19 -4.85 14.64
N ASP A 245 21.69 -3.75 15.21
CA ASP A 245 23.13 -3.46 15.29
C ASP A 245 23.87 -4.48 16.16
N GLN A 246 23.31 -4.84 17.32
CA GLN A 246 23.86 -5.89 18.19
C GLN A 246 23.91 -7.25 17.49
N THR A 247 22.88 -7.59 16.74
CA THR A 247 22.83 -8.85 15.98
C THR A 247 23.88 -8.88 14.87
N GLN A 248 24.09 -7.75 14.19
CA GLN A 248 25.15 -7.63 13.17
C GLN A 248 26.55 -7.78 13.76
N GLN A 249 26.81 -7.15 14.90
CA GLN A 249 28.11 -7.26 15.59
C GLN A 249 28.41 -8.69 16.08
N GLN A 250 27.37 -9.47 16.42
CA GLN A 250 27.51 -10.88 16.79
C GLN A 250 27.80 -11.81 15.60
N LEU A 251 27.38 -11.42 14.40
CA LEU A 251 27.61 -12.18 13.17
C LEU A 251 28.99 -11.92 12.54
N ASP A 252 29.61 -10.80 12.88
CA ASP A 252 30.93 -10.38 12.38
C ASP A 252 32.07 -10.84 13.30
N GLN A 253 31.79 -11.53 14.42
CA GLN A 253 32.73 -12.22 15.31
C GLN A 253 32.79 -13.73 15.01
#